data_a75f9ce0f1b8af6628806733649a094f
#
_entry.id   a75f9ce0f1b8af6628806733649a094f
#
_cell.length_a   1.000
_cell.length_b   1.000
_cell.length_c   1.000
_cell.angle_alpha   90.00
_cell.angle_beta   90.00
_cell.angle_gamma   90.00
#
_symmetry.space_group_name_H-M   'P 1'
#
loop_
_entity.id
_entity.type
_entity.pdbx_description
1 polymer ?
#
loop_
_entity_poly.entity_id
_entity_poly.type
_entity_poly.pdbx_seq_one_letter_code
_entity_poly.pdbx_strand_id
1 'polypeptide(L)'
;MSYSLLRVIAPAILCAAMAAPAAAQAPGVMDDLLKDVREARGKIVGLAKAMPESAWEWRPGPGARSTKEVFVHVTADNYFIPVGAGSTAPAETGIGEDYKTVGAFEQRTRTREQVLAELDKSFAFLEQEMTATPEAKLATPSKWPKMSTRQLWIASTTHLHEHLGQLIAYARSNKITPPWSR
;
A
#
# COMPACT_ATOMS: atom_id res chain seq x y z
N MET A 1 -27.29 85.58 -13.75
CA MET A 1 -26.69 84.73 -12.73
C MET A 1 -26.57 83.31 -13.25
N SER A 2 -25.36 82.92 -13.77
CA SER A 2 -25.09 81.59 -14.34
C SER A 2 -24.31 80.79 -13.33
N TYR A 3 -24.89 79.67 -12.91
CA TYR A 3 -24.22 78.74 -12.05
C TYR A 3 -23.50 77.71 -12.91
N SER A 4 -22.14 77.68 -12.85
CA SER A 4 -21.29 76.62 -13.45
C SER A 4 -21.30 75.43 -12.55
N LEU A 5 -21.75 74.26 -13.06
CA LEU A 5 -21.64 72.98 -12.38
C LEU A 5 -20.24 72.37 -12.65
N LEU A 6 -19.40 72.33 -11.65
CA LEU A 6 -18.14 71.56 -11.64
C LEU A 6 -18.47 70.07 -11.58
N ARG A 7 -18.15 69.33 -12.67
CA ARG A 7 -18.18 67.84 -12.67
C ARG A 7 -16.88 67.35 -12.06
N VAL A 8 -16.98 66.77 -10.87
CA VAL A 8 -15.87 66.02 -10.27
C VAL A 8 -15.83 64.62 -10.91
N ILE A 9 -14.77 64.34 -11.66
CA ILE A 9 -14.51 63.01 -12.20
C ILE A 9 -13.68 62.25 -11.14
N ALA A 10 -14.26 61.26 -10.49
CA ALA A 10 -13.56 60.37 -9.59
C ALA A 10 -12.81 59.30 -10.42
N PRO A 11 -11.51 59.06 -10.17
CA PRO A 11 -10.80 57.99 -10.86
C PRO A 11 -11.24 56.61 -10.27
N ALA A 12 -11.76 55.76 -11.16
CA ALA A 12 -11.99 54.37 -10.81
C ALA A 12 -10.63 53.62 -10.72
N ILE A 13 -10.22 53.25 -9.53
CA ILE A 13 -9.04 52.40 -9.30
C ILE A 13 -9.47 50.98 -9.64
N LEU A 14 -9.00 50.47 -10.79
CA LEU A 14 -9.15 49.08 -11.20
C LEU A 14 -8.13 48.23 -10.44
N CYS A 15 -8.53 47.60 -9.33
CA CYS A 15 -7.73 46.60 -8.64
C CYS A 15 -7.66 45.32 -9.50
N ALA A 16 -6.60 45.16 -10.28
CA ALA A 16 -6.28 43.87 -10.90
C ALA A 16 -5.86 42.89 -9.81
N ALA A 17 -6.76 41.98 -9.43
CA ALA A 17 -6.42 40.85 -8.58
C ALA A 17 -5.47 39.94 -9.35
N MET A 18 -4.19 40.00 -9.05
CA MET A 18 -3.20 39.01 -9.51
C MET A 18 -3.54 37.67 -8.83
N ALA A 19 -4.12 36.76 -9.59
CA ALA A 19 -4.23 35.36 -9.16
C ALA A 19 -2.81 34.79 -9.03
N ALA A 20 -2.33 34.61 -7.80
CA ALA A 20 -1.09 33.87 -7.56
C ALA A 20 -1.25 32.46 -8.12
N PRO A 21 -0.24 31.92 -8.84
CA PRO A 21 -0.30 30.53 -9.27
C PRO A 21 -0.49 29.65 -8.04
N ALA A 22 -1.51 28.78 -8.08
CA ALA A 22 -1.70 27.78 -7.04
C ALA A 22 -0.42 26.94 -6.98
N ALA A 23 0.34 27.08 -5.90
CA ALA A 23 1.49 26.21 -5.66
C ALA A 23 0.97 24.77 -5.68
N ALA A 24 1.56 23.91 -6.51
CA ALA A 24 1.22 22.50 -6.54
C ALA A 24 1.41 21.95 -5.12
N GLN A 25 0.33 21.46 -4.54
CA GLN A 25 0.38 20.89 -3.19
C GLN A 25 1.30 19.68 -3.20
N ALA A 26 2.24 19.61 -2.26
CA ALA A 26 3.12 18.43 -2.14
C ALA A 26 2.26 17.15 -1.99
N PRO A 27 2.71 16.02 -2.56
CA PRO A 27 2.01 14.75 -2.39
C PRO A 27 1.74 14.48 -0.91
N GLY A 28 0.53 13.96 -0.61
CA GLY A 28 0.18 13.53 0.74
C GLY A 28 0.97 12.29 1.16
N VAL A 29 1.05 12.04 2.45
CA VAL A 29 1.75 10.84 2.96
C VAL A 29 1.18 9.54 2.37
N MET A 30 -0.12 9.50 2.05
CA MET A 30 -0.74 8.34 1.42
C MET A 30 -0.28 8.13 -0.02
N ASP A 31 -0.05 9.21 -0.77
CA ASP A 31 0.49 9.11 -2.14
C ASP A 31 1.89 8.52 -2.14
N ASP A 32 2.74 8.93 -1.18
CA ASP A 32 4.09 8.40 -1.03
C ASP A 32 4.08 6.93 -0.62
N LEU A 33 3.26 6.55 0.38
CA LEU A 33 3.12 5.16 0.82
C LEU A 33 2.55 4.27 -0.29
N LEU A 34 1.56 4.76 -1.05
CA LEU A 34 0.95 4.01 -2.14
C LEU A 34 1.94 3.78 -3.30
N LYS A 35 2.78 4.79 -3.60
CA LYS A 35 3.86 4.64 -4.57
C LYS A 35 4.84 3.55 -4.13
N ASP A 36 5.24 3.56 -2.88
CA ASP A 36 6.17 2.59 -2.31
C ASP A 36 5.60 1.17 -2.28
N VAL A 37 4.32 1.01 -1.92
CA VAL A 37 3.59 -0.27 -2.01
C VAL A 37 3.58 -0.81 -3.44
N ARG A 38 3.33 0.03 -4.45
CA ARG A 38 3.35 -0.37 -5.87
C ARG A 38 4.74 -0.82 -6.33
N GLU A 39 5.78 -0.15 -5.87
CA GLU A 39 7.16 -0.57 -6.15
C GLU A 39 7.48 -1.92 -5.48
N ALA A 40 7.11 -2.11 -4.22
CA ALA A 40 7.27 -3.37 -3.50
C ALA A 40 6.48 -4.50 -4.18
N ARG A 41 5.22 -4.25 -4.58
CA ARG A 41 4.41 -5.20 -5.38
C ARG A 41 5.14 -5.66 -6.63
N GLY A 42 5.63 -4.70 -7.44
CA GLY A 42 6.35 -5.03 -8.68
C GLY A 42 7.52 -5.97 -8.44
N LYS A 43 8.27 -5.74 -7.37
CA LYS A 43 9.41 -6.58 -6.98
C LYS A 43 8.98 -7.94 -6.42
N ILE A 44 8.02 -7.99 -5.50
CA ILE A 44 7.53 -9.23 -4.89
C ILE A 44 6.91 -10.14 -5.95
N VAL A 45 5.99 -9.62 -6.78
CA VAL A 45 5.36 -10.38 -7.87
C VAL A 45 6.39 -10.80 -8.92
N GLY A 46 7.36 -9.91 -9.23
CA GLY A 46 8.47 -10.22 -10.14
C GLY A 46 9.31 -11.40 -9.63
N LEU A 47 9.65 -11.44 -8.34
CA LEU A 47 10.33 -12.58 -7.73
C LEU A 47 9.48 -13.85 -7.76
N ALA A 48 8.20 -13.77 -7.41
CA ALA A 48 7.30 -14.91 -7.42
C ALA A 48 7.22 -15.57 -8.80
N LYS A 49 7.24 -14.78 -9.88
CA LYS A 49 7.26 -15.26 -11.25
C LYS A 49 8.63 -15.82 -11.68
N ALA A 50 9.71 -15.22 -11.21
CA ALA A 50 11.08 -15.59 -11.60
C ALA A 50 11.60 -16.83 -10.86
N MET A 51 11.09 -17.16 -9.67
CA MET A 51 11.54 -18.30 -8.89
C MET A 51 10.98 -19.61 -9.46
N PRO A 52 11.84 -20.61 -9.77
CA PRO A 52 11.39 -21.90 -10.26
C PRO A 52 10.67 -22.68 -9.16
N GLU A 53 9.86 -23.67 -9.54
CA GLU A 53 9.07 -24.51 -8.62
C GLU A 53 9.92 -25.09 -7.48
N SER A 54 11.13 -25.55 -7.79
CA SER A 54 12.07 -26.14 -6.80
C SER A 54 12.47 -25.16 -5.70
N ALA A 55 12.43 -23.84 -5.94
CA ALA A 55 12.76 -22.82 -4.96
C ALA A 55 11.55 -22.41 -4.10
N TRP A 56 10.33 -22.80 -4.47
CA TRP A 56 9.13 -22.38 -3.73
C TRP A 56 8.99 -23.08 -2.37
N GLU A 57 9.38 -24.34 -2.27
CA GLU A 57 9.35 -25.08 -1.00
C GLU A 57 10.65 -24.92 -0.19
N TRP A 58 11.66 -24.23 -0.75
CA TRP A 58 12.92 -23.99 -0.06
C TRP A 58 12.72 -23.09 1.18
N ARG A 59 13.42 -23.43 2.27
CA ARG A 59 13.50 -22.63 3.50
C ARG A 59 14.93 -22.62 4.03
N PRO A 60 15.38 -21.56 4.73
CA PRO A 60 16.76 -21.44 5.20
C PRO A 60 17.08 -22.39 6.36
N GLY A 61 16.07 -22.90 7.07
CA GLY A 61 16.26 -23.79 8.21
C GLY A 61 14.95 -24.15 8.90
N PRO A 62 15.01 -25.02 9.92
CA PRO A 62 13.84 -25.38 10.71
C PRO A 62 13.18 -24.18 11.36
N GLY A 63 11.85 -24.12 11.35
CA GLY A 63 11.05 -23.03 11.92
C GLY A 63 10.94 -21.78 11.06
N ALA A 64 11.72 -21.65 9.98
CA ALA A 64 11.55 -20.56 9.02
C ALA A 64 10.44 -20.89 8.00
N ARG A 65 9.72 -19.86 7.54
CA ARG A 65 8.79 -20.00 6.42
C ARG A 65 9.53 -20.43 5.14
N SER A 66 8.91 -21.28 4.32
CA SER A 66 9.37 -21.49 2.94
C SER A 66 9.10 -20.26 2.10
N THR A 67 9.71 -20.21 0.91
CA THR A 67 9.43 -19.14 -0.07
C THR A 67 7.94 -18.99 -0.35
N LYS A 68 7.24 -20.11 -0.58
CA LYS A 68 5.79 -20.15 -0.79
C LYS A 68 5.03 -19.60 0.41
N GLU A 69 5.40 -20.03 1.61
CA GLU A 69 4.76 -19.57 2.84
C GLU A 69 4.97 -18.05 3.06
N VAL A 70 6.10 -17.47 2.62
CA VAL A 70 6.29 -16.02 2.66
C VAL A 70 5.34 -15.31 1.70
N PHE A 71 5.17 -15.80 0.46
CA PHE A 71 4.18 -15.21 -0.47
C PHE A 71 2.76 -15.32 0.05
N VAL A 72 2.38 -16.46 0.64
CA VAL A 72 1.04 -16.65 1.23
C VAL A 72 0.84 -15.72 2.44
N HIS A 73 1.87 -15.52 3.26
CA HIS A 73 1.84 -14.60 4.39
C HIS A 73 1.65 -13.14 3.95
N VAL A 74 2.43 -12.68 2.97
CA VAL A 74 2.23 -11.35 2.37
C VAL A 74 0.81 -11.19 1.83
N THR A 75 0.29 -12.23 1.17
CA THR A 75 -1.09 -12.24 0.67
C THR A 75 -2.11 -12.08 1.78
N ALA A 76 -1.95 -12.83 2.88
CA ALA A 76 -2.85 -12.77 4.03
C ALA A 76 -2.85 -11.37 4.68
N ASP A 77 -1.67 -10.80 4.88
CA ASP A 77 -1.54 -9.51 5.56
C ASP A 77 -1.97 -8.33 4.68
N ASN A 78 -1.86 -8.44 3.35
CA ASN A 78 -2.46 -7.49 2.43
C ASN A 78 -3.99 -7.42 2.56
N TYR A 79 -4.66 -8.49 2.98
CA TYR A 79 -6.08 -8.48 3.32
C TYR A 79 -6.33 -8.07 4.77
N PHE A 80 -5.49 -8.53 5.71
CA PHE A 80 -5.71 -8.35 7.13
C PHE A 80 -5.45 -6.91 7.61
N ILE A 81 -4.34 -6.29 7.19
CA ILE A 81 -3.98 -4.94 7.66
C ILE A 81 -5.05 -3.90 7.32
N PRO A 82 -5.64 -3.86 6.12
CA PRO A 82 -6.76 -2.96 5.84
C PRO A 82 -7.98 -3.13 6.75
N VAL A 83 -8.23 -4.36 7.27
CA VAL A 83 -9.31 -4.59 8.24
C VAL A 83 -9.08 -3.77 9.51
N GLY A 84 -7.83 -3.62 9.95
CA GLY A 84 -7.46 -2.73 11.04
C GLY A 84 -7.76 -1.26 10.76
N ALA A 85 -7.73 -0.81 9.50
CA ALA A 85 -8.15 0.53 9.07
C ALA A 85 -9.68 0.67 8.93
N GLY A 86 -10.44 -0.39 9.13
CA GLY A 86 -11.90 -0.41 9.06
C GLY A 86 -12.47 -0.96 7.76
N SER A 87 -11.63 -1.52 6.88
CA SER A 87 -12.07 -2.21 5.65
C SER A 87 -12.70 -3.57 5.95
N THR A 88 -13.34 -4.17 4.95
CA THR A 88 -13.84 -5.55 5.01
C THR A 88 -13.11 -6.35 3.95
N ALA A 89 -12.37 -7.38 4.36
CA ALA A 89 -11.71 -8.29 3.41
C ALA A 89 -12.75 -9.08 2.59
N PRO A 90 -12.43 -9.47 1.34
CA PRO A 90 -13.33 -10.28 0.52
C PRO A 90 -13.74 -11.57 1.26
N ALA A 91 -15.04 -11.92 1.22
CA ALA A 91 -15.61 -13.01 2.03
C ALA A 91 -14.94 -14.37 1.78
N GLU A 92 -14.51 -14.63 0.54
CA GLU A 92 -13.80 -15.85 0.16
C GLU A 92 -12.44 -16.02 0.84
N THR A 93 -11.85 -14.94 1.34
CA THR A 93 -10.59 -15.00 2.11
C THR A 93 -10.82 -15.60 3.50
N GLY A 94 -12.01 -15.40 4.09
CA GLY A 94 -12.30 -15.73 5.48
C GLY A 94 -11.51 -14.90 6.49
N ILE A 95 -10.80 -13.86 6.03
CA ILE A 95 -10.02 -12.95 6.89
C ILE A 95 -10.96 -11.94 7.53
N GLY A 96 -10.87 -11.81 8.85
CA GLY A 96 -11.65 -10.90 9.67
C GLY A 96 -10.78 -10.19 10.71
N GLU A 97 -11.39 -9.65 11.76
CA GLU A 97 -10.68 -8.87 12.80
C GLU A 97 -9.78 -9.73 13.71
N ASP A 98 -10.10 -11.01 13.88
CA ASP A 98 -9.28 -11.91 14.69
C ASP A 98 -8.06 -12.40 13.88
N TYR A 99 -6.85 -12.19 14.42
CA TYR A 99 -5.60 -12.64 13.80
C TYR A 99 -5.56 -14.15 13.53
N LYS A 100 -6.34 -14.95 14.24
CA LYS A 100 -6.46 -16.39 13.96
C LYS A 100 -6.95 -16.70 12.54
N THR A 101 -7.70 -15.76 11.94
CA THR A 101 -8.18 -15.90 10.55
C THR A 101 -7.03 -15.84 9.53
N VAL A 102 -5.95 -15.11 9.84
CA VAL A 102 -4.71 -15.10 9.05
C VAL A 102 -4.08 -16.48 9.04
N GLY A 103 -3.88 -17.10 10.21
CA GLY A 103 -3.35 -18.46 10.31
C GLY A 103 -4.19 -19.49 9.57
N ALA A 104 -5.52 -19.39 9.66
CA ALA A 104 -6.44 -20.26 8.91
C ALA A 104 -6.33 -20.06 7.38
N PHE A 105 -6.12 -18.82 6.94
CA PHE A 105 -5.86 -18.53 5.52
C PHE A 105 -4.51 -19.11 5.07
N GLU A 106 -3.44 -18.93 5.83
CA GLU A 106 -2.09 -19.42 5.51
C GLU A 106 -2.03 -20.96 5.38
N GLN A 107 -2.80 -21.69 6.18
CA GLN A 107 -2.82 -23.15 6.19
C GLN A 107 -3.54 -23.81 5.00
N ARG A 108 -4.22 -23.03 4.14
CA ARG A 108 -4.91 -23.59 2.97
C ARG A 108 -3.91 -24.15 1.97
N THR A 109 -4.19 -25.35 1.45
CA THR A 109 -3.40 -25.93 0.34
C THR A 109 -3.62 -25.13 -0.93
N ARG A 110 -2.51 -24.76 -1.61
CA ARG A 110 -2.52 -23.97 -2.87
C ARG A 110 -1.49 -24.49 -3.84
N THR A 111 -1.84 -24.47 -5.12
CA THR A 111 -0.85 -24.54 -6.19
C THR A 111 -0.09 -23.22 -6.33
N ARG A 112 1.03 -23.23 -7.05
CA ARG A 112 1.80 -22.02 -7.35
C ARG A 112 0.95 -20.98 -8.09
N GLU A 113 0.16 -21.40 -9.06
CA GLU A 113 -0.73 -20.54 -9.85
C GLU A 113 -1.79 -19.87 -8.97
N GLN A 114 -2.34 -20.62 -8.00
CA GLN A 114 -3.29 -20.07 -7.04
C GLN A 114 -2.64 -19.02 -6.15
N VAL A 115 -1.43 -19.28 -5.65
CA VAL A 115 -0.69 -18.28 -4.84
C VAL A 115 -0.41 -17.02 -5.66
N LEU A 116 0.04 -17.14 -6.90
CA LEU A 116 0.30 -15.99 -7.78
C LEU A 116 -0.98 -15.17 -8.02
N ALA A 117 -2.10 -15.83 -8.29
CA ALA A 117 -3.37 -15.16 -8.52
C ALA A 117 -3.90 -14.47 -7.25
N GLU A 118 -3.79 -15.13 -6.09
CA GLU A 118 -4.21 -14.56 -4.81
C GLU A 118 -3.32 -13.39 -4.39
N LEU A 119 -2.01 -13.47 -4.63
CA LEU A 119 -1.06 -12.40 -4.35
C LEU A 119 -1.40 -11.14 -5.17
N ASP A 120 -1.66 -11.27 -6.47
CA ASP A 120 -2.07 -10.14 -7.31
C ASP A 120 -3.40 -9.51 -6.84
N LYS A 121 -4.39 -10.34 -6.47
CA LYS A 121 -5.68 -9.86 -5.94
C LYS A 121 -5.51 -9.13 -4.59
N SER A 122 -4.65 -9.66 -3.71
CA SER A 122 -4.40 -9.06 -2.40
C SER A 122 -3.75 -7.68 -2.51
N PHE A 123 -2.81 -7.50 -3.43
CA PHE A 123 -2.23 -6.19 -3.70
C PHE A 123 -3.25 -5.22 -4.30
N ALA A 124 -4.11 -5.67 -5.21
CA ALA A 124 -5.16 -4.83 -5.76
C ALA A 124 -6.13 -4.34 -4.64
N PHE A 125 -6.49 -5.23 -3.71
CA PHE A 125 -7.30 -4.87 -2.56
C PHE A 125 -6.57 -3.86 -1.65
N LEU A 126 -5.31 -4.12 -1.27
CA LEU A 126 -4.51 -3.22 -0.44
C LEU A 126 -4.43 -1.81 -1.06
N GLU A 127 -4.08 -1.71 -2.35
CA GLU A 127 -3.98 -0.44 -3.07
C GLU A 127 -5.33 0.29 -3.13
N GLN A 128 -6.42 -0.43 -3.34
CA GLN A 128 -7.77 0.12 -3.33
C GLN A 128 -8.11 0.74 -1.97
N GLU A 129 -7.89 0.01 -0.87
CA GLU A 129 -8.20 0.47 0.48
C GLU A 129 -7.32 1.65 0.92
N MET A 130 -6.04 1.64 0.55
CA MET A 130 -5.15 2.78 0.76
C MET A 130 -5.64 4.02 -0.01
N THR A 131 -6.01 3.86 -1.27
CA THR A 131 -6.52 4.96 -2.11
C THR A 131 -7.85 5.52 -1.58
N ALA A 132 -8.71 4.66 -1.05
CA ALA A 132 -10.01 5.04 -0.48
C ALA A 132 -9.90 5.69 0.91
N THR A 133 -8.72 5.68 1.55
CA THR A 133 -8.52 6.23 2.89
C THR A 133 -8.39 7.75 2.84
N PRO A 134 -9.35 8.53 3.36
CA PRO A 134 -9.26 10.00 3.36
C PRO A 134 -8.13 10.47 4.29
N GLU A 135 -7.46 11.57 3.93
CA GLU A 135 -6.39 12.19 4.74
C GLU A 135 -6.85 12.47 6.17
N ALA A 136 -8.09 12.94 6.35
CA ALA A 136 -8.68 13.22 7.67
C ALA A 136 -8.76 11.97 8.58
N LYS A 137 -8.78 10.76 7.99
CA LYS A 137 -8.84 9.50 8.74
C LYS A 137 -7.48 9.11 9.32
N LEU A 138 -6.39 9.63 8.79
CA LEU A 138 -5.03 9.20 9.16
C LEU A 138 -4.69 9.46 10.65
N ALA A 139 -5.24 10.52 11.23
CA ALA A 139 -5.04 10.83 12.63
C ALA A 139 -5.98 10.06 13.59
N THR A 140 -7.01 9.37 13.06
CA THR A 140 -7.96 8.63 13.90
C THR A 140 -7.35 7.29 14.38
N PRO A 141 -7.81 6.77 15.54
CA PRO A 141 -7.44 5.44 15.98
C PRO A 141 -7.82 4.38 14.95
N SER A 142 -6.97 3.39 14.75
CA SER A 142 -7.31 2.16 14.02
C SER A 142 -8.11 1.23 14.94
N LYS A 143 -8.63 0.12 14.39
CA LYS A 143 -9.23 -0.95 15.20
C LYS A 143 -8.20 -1.67 16.07
N TRP A 144 -6.92 -1.56 15.76
CA TRP A 144 -5.86 -2.17 16.57
C TRP A 144 -5.41 -1.22 17.68
N PRO A 145 -5.30 -1.72 18.92
CA PRO A 145 -4.96 -0.89 20.06
C PRO A 145 -3.63 -0.15 19.86
N LYS A 146 -3.61 1.13 20.29
CA LYS A 146 -2.42 1.98 20.31
C LYS A 146 -1.84 2.39 18.95
N MET A 147 -2.55 2.15 17.85
CA MET A 147 -2.14 2.58 16.52
C MET A 147 -3.15 3.54 15.90
N SER A 148 -2.68 4.62 15.29
CA SER A 148 -3.50 5.43 14.39
C SER A 148 -3.60 4.77 13.02
N THR A 149 -4.59 5.18 12.22
CA THR A 149 -4.72 4.71 10.83
C THR A 149 -3.46 5.00 10.01
N ARG A 150 -2.79 6.14 10.22
CA ARG A 150 -1.49 6.44 9.59
C ARG A 150 -0.43 5.41 9.95
N GLN A 151 -0.27 5.11 11.25
CA GLN A 151 0.72 4.13 11.71
C GLN A 151 0.44 2.74 11.13
N LEU A 152 -0.83 2.39 10.94
CA LEU A 152 -1.22 1.13 10.32
C LEU A 152 -0.76 1.05 8.86
N TRP A 153 -0.95 2.11 8.06
CA TRP A 153 -0.50 2.14 6.67
C TRP A 153 1.03 2.17 6.54
N ILE A 154 1.72 2.86 7.45
CA ILE A 154 3.19 2.79 7.55
C ILE A 154 3.62 1.35 7.88
N ALA A 155 2.98 0.69 8.85
CA ALA A 155 3.27 -0.70 9.20
C ALA A 155 3.03 -1.65 8.01
N SER A 156 1.95 -1.46 7.23
CA SER A 156 1.71 -2.22 6.00
C SER A 156 2.86 -2.09 5.01
N THR A 157 3.32 -0.87 4.75
CA THR A 157 4.42 -0.62 3.81
C THR A 157 5.75 -1.22 4.31
N THR A 158 6.08 -1.02 5.58
CA THR A 158 7.33 -1.58 6.16
C THR A 158 7.31 -3.10 6.19
N HIS A 159 6.17 -3.74 6.46
CA HIS A 159 5.98 -5.18 6.40
C HIS A 159 6.27 -5.75 5.00
N LEU A 160 5.79 -5.07 3.95
CA LEU A 160 6.12 -5.47 2.57
C LEU A 160 7.61 -5.42 2.29
N HIS A 161 8.32 -4.39 2.78
CA HIS A 161 9.78 -4.27 2.62
C HIS A 161 10.55 -5.31 3.43
N GLU A 162 10.09 -5.66 4.63
CA GLU A 162 10.66 -6.75 5.42
C GLU A 162 10.62 -8.07 4.66
N HIS A 163 9.45 -8.44 4.11
CA HIS A 163 9.29 -9.67 3.35
C HIS A 163 9.92 -9.60 1.95
N LEU A 164 9.99 -8.44 1.32
CA LEU A 164 10.76 -8.26 0.09
C LEU A 164 12.25 -8.54 0.34
N GLY A 165 12.82 -8.02 1.42
CA GLY A 165 14.20 -8.31 1.83
C GLY A 165 14.43 -9.81 2.06
N GLN A 166 13.52 -10.47 2.76
CA GLN A 166 13.52 -11.92 2.98
C GLN A 166 13.48 -12.70 1.65
N LEU A 167 12.57 -12.36 0.75
CA LEU A 167 12.43 -13.00 -0.56
C LEU A 167 13.66 -12.80 -1.46
N ILE A 168 14.30 -11.61 -1.41
CA ILE A 168 15.57 -11.34 -2.11
C ILE A 168 16.68 -12.26 -1.57
N ALA A 169 16.77 -12.39 -0.24
CA ALA A 169 17.74 -13.29 0.36
C ALA A 169 17.49 -14.76 -0.03
N TYR A 170 16.23 -15.20 -0.05
CA TYR A 170 15.86 -16.55 -0.48
C TYR A 170 16.17 -16.80 -1.95
N ALA A 171 15.85 -15.86 -2.84
CA ALA A 171 16.19 -15.96 -4.24
C ALA A 171 17.71 -16.13 -4.45
N ARG A 172 18.52 -15.27 -3.83
CA ARG A 172 19.98 -15.31 -3.94
C ARG A 172 20.59 -16.58 -3.36
N SER A 173 20.06 -17.08 -2.24
CA SER A 173 20.47 -18.37 -1.66
C SER A 173 20.21 -19.55 -2.63
N ASN A 174 19.20 -19.42 -3.47
CA ASN A 174 18.89 -20.37 -4.52
C ASN A 174 19.54 -20.04 -5.89
N LYS A 175 20.53 -19.11 -5.90
CA LYS A 175 21.27 -18.67 -7.11
C LYS A 175 20.37 -17.98 -8.15
N ILE A 176 19.26 -17.40 -7.71
CA ILE A 176 18.31 -16.67 -8.56
C ILE A 176 18.60 -15.18 -8.41
N THR A 177 18.95 -14.54 -9.53
CA THR A 177 19.12 -13.08 -9.57
C THR A 177 17.76 -12.40 -9.65
N PRO A 178 17.43 -11.45 -8.74
CA PRO A 178 16.20 -10.69 -8.84
C PRO A 178 16.10 -9.98 -10.21
N PRO A 179 14.90 -9.94 -10.85
CA PRO A 179 14.75 -9.41 -12.21
C PRO A 179 15.24 -7.98 -12.43
N TRP A 180 15.23 -7.16 -11.40
CA TRP A 180 15.68 -5.75 -11.42
C TRP A 180 17.17 -5.56 -11.12
N SER A 181 17.90 -6.62 -10.78
CA SER A 181 19.34 -6.58 -10.42
C SER A 181 20.27 -6.91 -11.60
N ARG A 182 19.78 -6.80 -12.83
CA ARG A 182 20.55 -7.07 -14.06
C ARG A 182 21.33 -5.85 -14.48
#